data_e1410247d488d885f6f6aef1f2cb8236
#
_entry.id   e1410247d488d885f6f6aef1f2cb8236
#
_cell.length_a   1.000
_cell.length_b   1.000
_cell.length_c   1.000
_cell.angle_alpha   90.00
_cell.angle_beta   90.00
_cell.angle_gamma   90.00
#
_symmetry.space_group_name_H-M   'P 1'
#
loop_
_entity.id
_entity.type
_entity.pdbx_description
1 polymer ?
#
loop_
_entity_poly.entity_id
_entity_poly.type
_entity_poly.pdbx_seq_one_letter_code
_entity_poly.pdbx_strand_id
1 'polypeptide(L)'
;MYIFIDSIKLPVNPESIKMTDNQGINTVSIIDTGNVTIVGSPELQTIEFESFIPSGRYDGNYQINSSISPESFVSQIRNLKENGTPIRLMIGGAFGSAVNAKFLIQEFEVSTKVGYELDIIYKIKFLQYRSHKPRKVSIKDKEALEAKKEQKKENTEERTPTTEPPQQQSHTVVSGDTLWGIAQKFYGDGSLYTKIYEANKDKISDPHWIYPGQEFVIPT
;
A
#
# COMPACT_ATOMS: atom_id res chain seq x y z
N MET A 1 -3.28 25.30 -20.32
CA MET A 1 -2.97 24.53 -19.08
C MET A 1 -3.06 25.46 -17.88
N TYR A 2 -3.55 24.99 -16.76
CA TYR A 2 -3.58 25.73 -15.49
C TYR A 2 -3.23 24.80 -14.35
N ILE A 3 -2.49 25.33 -13.36
CA ILE A 3 -2.09 24.58 -12.18
C ILE A 3 -2.42 25.41 -10.94
N PHE A 4 -3.09 24.76 -9.98
CA PHE A 4 -3.40 25.32 -8.68
C PHE A 4 -2.84 24.40 -7.59
N ILE A 5 -2.12 24.99 -6.67
CA ILE A 5 -1.66 24.36 -5.43
C ILE A 5 -2.53 24.95 -4.33
N ASP A 6 -3.57 24.20 -3.94
CA ASP A 6 -4.65 24.68 -3.08
C ASP A 6 -5.34 25.93 -3.68
N SER A 7 -5.18 27.08 -3.07
CA SER A 7 -5.70 28.38 -3.56
C SER A 7 -4.70 29.16 -4.43
N ILE A 8 -3.47 28.69 -4.53
CA ILE A 8 -2.36 29.39 -5.21
C ILE A 8 -2.34 28.97 -6.68
N LYS A 9 -2.61 29.90 -7.59
CA LYS A 9 -2.40 29.68 -9.02
C LYS A 9 -0.92 29.87 -9.34
N LEU A 10 -0.33 28.94 -10.10
CA LEU A 10 1.07 29.08 -10.50
C LEU A 10 1.28 30.34 -11.35
N PRO A 11 2.30 31.15 -11.05
CA PRO A 11 2.63 32.35 -11.85
C PRO A 11 3.01 31.99 -13.27
N VAL A 12 3.85 31.01 -13.46
CA VAL A 12 4.31 30.49 -14.77
C VAL A 12 4.05 28.98 -14.79
N ASN A 13 3.52 28.49 -15.89
CA ASN A 13 3.34 27.05 -16.08
C ASN A 13 4.72 26.39 -16.34
N PRO A 14 4.96 25.19 -15.77
CA PRO A 14 6.18 24.44 -16.05
C PRO A 14 6.22 23.99 -17.51
N GLU A 15 7.44 23.82 -18.04
CA GLU A 15 7.65 23.26 -19.37
C GLU A 15 7.26 21.79 -19.45
N SER A 16 7.51 21.04 -18.36
CA SER A 16 7.19 19.63 -18.26
C SER A 16 6.67 19.27 -16.87
N ILE A 17 5.79 18.30 -16.83
CA ILE A 17 5.28 17.71 -15.58
C ILE A 17 5.51 16.21 -15.68
N LYS A 18 6.22 15.66 -14.69
CA LYS A 18 6.44 14.23 -14.55
C LYS A 18 5.45 13.68 -13.55
N MET A 19 4.63 12.72 -13.99
CA MET A 19 3.74 11.96 -13.15
C MET A 19 4.20 10.51 -13.15
N THR A 20 4.33 9.91 -11.96
CA THR A 20 4.79 8.55 -11.80
C THR A 20 3.77 7.76 -10.99
N ASP A 21 3.26 6.71 -11.60
CA ASP A 21 2.38 5.73 -11.01
C ASP A 21 3.12 4.39 -10.95
N ASN A 22 3.31 3.85 -9.76
CA ASN A 22 3.97 2.57 -9.58
C ASN A 22 2.97 1.53 -9.06
N GLN A 23 3.17 0.30 -9.53
CA GLN A 23 2.49 -0.87 -8.98
C GLN A 23 3.47 -1.60 -8.08
N GLY A 24 3.06 -1.92 -6.86
CA GLY A 24 3.85 -2.79 -5.99
C GLY A 24 3.94 -4.19 -6.61
N ILE A 25 5.12 -4.57 -7.05
CA ILE A 25 5.37 -5.88 -7.65
C ILE A 25 6.45 -6.59 -6.85
N ASN A 26 6.11 -7.76 -6.32
CA ASN A 26 7.04 -8.63 -5.61
C ASN A 26 7.27 -9.90 -6.42
N THR A 27 8.50 -10.31 -6.57
CA THR A 27 8.86 -11.57 -7.21
C THR A 27 9.31 -12.57 -6.14
N VAL A 28 8.68 -13.73 -6.11
CA VAL A 28 9.02 -14.84 -5.19
C VAL A 28 9.46 -16.03 -6.01
N SER A 29 10.64 -16.59 -5.68
CA SER A 29 11.10 -17.85 -6.26
C SER A 29 10.47 -19.02 -5.54
N ILE A 30 9.74 -19.84 -6.29
CA ILE A 30 9.14 -21.08 -5.79
C ILE A 30 9.93 -22.25 -6.39
N ILE A 31 10.33 -23.19 -5.55
CA ILE A 31 11.01 -24.43 -5.97
C ILE A 31 10.07 -25.16 -6.95
N ASP A 32 10.61 -25.64 -8.06
CA ASP A 32 9.94 -26.36 -9.16
C ASP A 32 9.02 -25.51 -10.06
N THR A 33 8.62 -24.29 -9.66
CA THR A 33 7.77 -23.40 -10.47
C THR A 33 8.56 -22.23 -11.05
N GLY A 34 9.71 -21.88 -10.43
CA GLY A 34 10.49 -20.72 -10.82
C GLY A 34 10.00 -19.42 -10.16
N ASN A 35 10.23 -18.30 -10.84
CA ASN A 35 9.86 -17.00 -10.34
C ASN A 35 8.38 -16.69 -10.60
N VAL A 36 7.63 -16.41 -9.52
CA VAL A 36 6.23 -16.01 -9.57
C VAL A 36 6.12 -14.55 -9.18
N THR A 37 5.39 -13.78 -9.96
CA THR A 37 5.13 -12.36 -9.72
C THR A 37 3.85 -12.19 -8.92
N ILE A 38 3.96 -11.54 -7.78
CA ILE A 38 2.82 -11.18 -6.93
C ILE A 38 2.55 -9.69 -7.10
N VAL A 39 1.35 -9.35 -7.57
CA VAL A 39 0.91 -7.98 -7.71
C VAL A 39 0.39 -7.49 -6.35
N GLY A 40 1.10 -6.54 -5.77
CA GLY A 40 0.72 -5.88 -4.53
C GLY A 40 -0.21 -4.69 -4.72
N SER A 41 -0.39 -3.91 -3.68
CA SER A 41 -1.17 -2.68 -3.76
C SER A 41 -0.46 -1.61 -4.61
N PRO A 42 -1.20 -0.79 -5.35
CA PRO A 42 -0.61 0.33 -6.08
C PRO A 42 0.03 1.32 -5.09
N GLU A 43 1.22 1.78 -5.44
CA GLU A 43 1.95 2.80 -4.68
C GLU A 43 1.25 4.16 -4.75
N LEU A 44 1.74 5.11 -3.98
CA LEU A 44 1.23 6.47 -4.02
C LEU A 44 1.79 7.18 -5.25
N GLN A 45 0.92 7.80 -6.03
CA GLN A 45 1.30 8.61 -7.17
C GLN A 45 2.21 9.76 -6.76
N THR A 46 3.24 10.03 -7.58
CA THR A 46 4.09 11.20 -7.41
C THR A 46 3.94 12.13 -8.62
N ILE A 47 3.95 13.44 -8.36
CA ILE A 47 3.95 14.48 -9.38
C ILE A 47 5.11 15.42 -9.09
N GLU A 48 5.93 15.69 -10.11
CA GLU A 48 7.12 16.52 -10.01
C GLU A 48 7.18 17.47 -11.19
N PHE A 49 7.52 18.72 -10.92
CA PHE A 49 7.80 19.70 -11.96
C PHE A 49 8.72 20.80 -11.45
N GLU A 50 9.35 21.47 -12.42
CA GLU A 50 10.16 22.66 -12.20
C GLU A 50 9.52 23.84 -12.95
N SER A 51 9.54 25.00 -12.32
CA SER A 51 9.10 26.25 -12.92
C SER A 51 9.84 27.43 -12.29
N PHE A 52 9.52 28.63 -12.71
CA PHE A 52 10.15 29.84 -12.19
C PHE A 52 9.11 30.93 -11.87
N ILE A 53 9.54 31.88 -11.05
CA ILE A 53 8.78 33.06 -10.71
C ILE A 53 9.61 34.28 -11.12
N PRO A 54 9.12 35.08 -12.07
CA PRO A 54 9.82 36.28 -12.49
C PRO A 54 9.83 37.34 -11.38
N SER A 55 10.97 37.97 -11.16
CA SER A 55 11.16 39.04 -10.17
C SER A 55 10.69 40.41 -10.65
N GLY A 56 10.52 40.59 -11.96
CA GLY A 56 10.18 41.85 -12.60
C GLY A 56 9.07 41.74 -13.65
N ARG A 57 8.82 42.86 -14.37
CA ARG A 57 7.97 42.84 -15.56
C ARG A 57 8.72 42.10 -16.66
N TYR A 58 8.23 40.95 -17.01
CA TYR A 58 8.69 40.17 -18.14
C TYR A 58 7.98 40.63 -19.42
N ASP A 59 8.71 41.27 -20.33
CA ASP A 59 8.20 41.61 -21.66
C ASP A 59 8.35 40.41 -22.65
N GLY A 60 8.50 39.22 -22.12
CA GLY A 60 8.75 38.00 -22.85
C GLY A 60 7.52 37.13 -23.12
N ASN A 61 7.75 36.08 -23.91
CA ASN A 61 6.74 35.14 -24.39
C ASN A 61 6.05 34.25 -23.32
N TYR A 62 6.22 34.56 -22.04
CA TYR A 62 5.64 33.75 -20.93
C TYR A 62 4.33 34.38 -20.47
N GLN A 63 3.31 33.55 -20.40
CA GLN A 63 2.02 33.96 -19.87
C GLN A 63 2.09 33.94 -18.34
N ILE A 64 2.17 35.13 -17.72
CA ILE A 64 2.12 35.26 -16.27
C ILE A 64 0.66 35.11 -15.82
N ASN A 65 0.40 34.05 -15.07
CA ASN A 65 -0.97 33.69 -14.64
C ASN A 65 -1.37 34.30 -13.29
N SER A 66 -0.43 34.85 -12.52
CA SER A 66 -0.63 35.36 -11.17
C SER A 66 0.33 36.50 -10.86
N SER A 67 -0.11 37.49 -10.11
CA SER A 67 0.70 38.63 -9.64
C SER A 67 1.27 38.42 -8.23
N ILE A 68 1.47 37.19 -7.80
CA ILE A 68 2.06 36.87 -6.49
C ILE A 68 3.55 37.21 -6.50
N SER A 69 4.03 37.87 -5.41
CA SER A 69 5.47 38.12 -5.32
C SER A 69 6.26 36.83 -5.07
N PRO A 70 7.51 36.75 -5.59
CA PRO A 70 8.35 35.55 -5.39
C PRO A 70 8.49 35.12 -3.96
N GLU A 71 8.75 36.07 -3.04
CA GLU A 71 8.93 35.81 -1.61
C GLU A 71 7.63 35.28 -0.97
N SER A 72 6.50 35.87 -1.37
CA SER A 72 5.17 35.45 -0.87
C SER A 72 4.85 34.03 -1.32
N PHE A 73 5.14 33.70 -2.58
CA PHE A 73 4.93 32.33 -3.10
C PHE A 73 5.80 31.33 -2.33
N VAL A 74 7.09 31.58 -2.21
CA VAL A 74 8.02 30.69 -1.52
C VAL A 74 7.60 30.47 -0.06
N SER A 75 7.22 31.56 0.63
CA SER A 75 6.76 31.49 2.04
C SER A 75 5.49 30.67 2.18
N GLN A 76 4.51 30.87 1.29
CA GLN A 76 3.25 30.10 1.31
C GLN A 76 3.49 28.62 1.06
N ILE A 77 4.30 28.25 0.07
CA ILE A 77 4.60 26.84 -0.22
C ILE A 77 5.37 26.18 0.94
N ARG A 78 6.33 26.89 1.54
CA ARG A 78 7.04 26.39 2.74
C ARG A 78 6.09 26.15 3.91
N ASN A 79 5.21 27.08 4.20
CA ASN A 79 4.20 26.93 5.24
C ASN A 79 3.26 25.74 5.00
N LEU A 80 2.82 25.54 3.74
CA LEU A 80 2.00 24.36 3.38
C LEU A 80 2.76 23.05 3.59
N LYS A 81 4.06 23.01 3.24
CA LYS A 81 4.92 21.86 3.47
C LYS A 81 5.13 21.56 4.95
N GLU A 82 5.48 22.61 5.75
CA GLU A 82 5.77 22.49 7.18
C GLU A 82 4.53 22.07 8.00
N ASN A 83 3.37 22.58 7.64
CA ASN A 83 2.11 22.18 8.27
C ASN A 83 1.73 20.72 8.03
N GLY A 84 2.30 20.07 7.02
CA GLY A 84 2.04 18.66 6.69
C GLY A 84 0.58 18.36 6.38
N THR A 85 -0.22 19.37 6.03
CA THR A 85 -1.64 19.19 5.69
C THR A 85 -1.79 18.81 4.23
N PRO A 86 -2.69 17.85 3.91
CA PRO A 86 -2.96 17.51 2.52
C PRO A 86 -3.58 18.68 1.76
N ILE A 87 -2.90 19.12 0.73
CA ILE A 87 -3.30 20.19 -0.18
C ILE A 87 -4.07 19.64 -1.38
N ARG A 88 -4.89 20.44 -2.01
CA ARG A 88 -5.57 20.10 -3.26
C ARG A 88 -4.71 20.54 -4.43
N LEU A 89 -4.21 19.59 -5.22
CA LEU A 89 -3.51 19.86 -6.46
C LEU A 89 -4.47 19.71 -7.64
N MET A 90 -4.58 20.77 -8.43
CA MET A 90 -5.41 20.78 -9.64
C MET A 90 -4.52 21.12 -10.85
N ILE A 91 -4.49 20.23 -11.82
CA ILE A 91 -3.76 20.41 -13.08
C ILE A 91 -4.76 20.18 -14.20
N GLY A 92 -5.07 21.23 -14.97
CA GLY A 92 -5.95 21.16 -16.11
C GLY A 92 -5.21 21.28 -17.43
N GLY A 93 -5.61 20.45 -18.42
CA GLY A 93 -5.03 20.46 -19.76
C GLY A 93 -3.71 19.72 -19.90
N ALA A 94 -3.38 18.83 -18.96
CA ALA A 94 -2.25 17.89 -19.04
C ALA A 94 -2.74 16.45 -18.99
N PHE A 95 -1.95 15.49 -19.46
CA PHE A 95 -2.19 14.03 -19.37
C PHE A 95 -3.55 13.52 -19.91
N GLY A 96 -4.20 14.27 -20.81
CA GLY A 96 -5.52 13.89 -21.36
C GLY A 96 -6.67 13.94 -20.36
N SER A 97 -6.41 14.14 -19.07
CA SER A 97 -7.40 14.30 -18.01
C SER A 97 -6.93 15.33 -16.98
N ALA A 98 -7.88 15.92 -16.24
CA ALA A 98 -7.54 16.84 -15.17
C ALA A 98 -7.11 16.06 -13.92
N VAL A 99 -5.96 16.43 -13.35
CA VAL A 99 -5.59 15.99 -12.00
C VAL A 99 -6.34 16.86 -11.00
N ASN A 100 -7.05 16.24 -10.10
CA ASN A 100 -7.78 16.92 -9.03
C ASN A 100 -7.86 16.02 -7.80
N ALA A 101 -6.80 16.01 -7.00
CA ALA A 101 -6.69 15.13 -5.87
C ALA A 101 -5.90 15.80 -4.73
N LYS A 102 -5.86 15.13 -3.58
CA LYS A 102 -5.09 15.57 -2.42
C LYS A 102 -3.68 15.01 -2.47
N PHE A 103 -2.71 15.90 -2.23
CA PHE A 103 -1.29 15.58 -2.18
C PHE A 103 -0.64 16.21 -0.94
N LEU A 104 0.51 15.67 -0.58
CA LEU A 104 1.46 16.28 0.36
C LEU A 104 2.65 16.81 -0.43
N ILE A 105 3.23 17.92 -0.01
CA ILE A 105 4.48 18.42 -0.59
C ILE A 105 5.61 17.61 0.04
N GLN A 106 6.24 16.74 -0.77
CA GLN A 106 7.36 15.91 -0.35
C GLN A 106 8.65 16.71 -0.37
N GLU A 107 8.89 17.45 -1.45
CA GLU A 107 10.12 18.18 -1.70
C GLU A 107 9.80 19.55 -2.30
N PHE A 108 10.52 20.56 -1.87
CA PHE A 108 10.45 21.91 -2.41
C PHE A 108 11.85 22.51 -2.36
N GLU A 109 12.44 22.66 -3.52
CA GLU A 109 13.75 23.25 -3.73
C GLU A 109 13.58 24.61 -4.37
N VAL A 110 14.42 25.56 -3.96
CA VAL A 110 14.42 26.92 -4.49
C VAL A 110 15.85 27.31 -4.82
N SER A 111 16.05 27.82 -6.02
CA SER A 111 17.32 28.31 -6.50
C SER A 111 17.17 29.65 -7.20
N THR A 112 18.23 30.44 -7.24
CA THR A 112 18.28 31.70 -7.96
C THR A 112 19.47 31.68 -8.94
N LYS A 113 19.28 32.23 -10.12
CA LYS A 113 20.40 32.45 -11.07
C LYS A 113 21.01 33.83 -10.81
N VAL A 114 22.28 33.85 -10.43
CA VAL A 114 23.04 35.09 -10.25
C VAL A 114 23.44 35.62 -11.64
N GLY A 115 23.02 36.84 -11.96
CA GLY A 115 23.45 37.52 -13.21
C GLY A 115 22.33 37.88 -14.19
N TYR A 116 21.14 37.39 -14.00
CA TYR A 116 19.91 37.87 -14.63
C TYR A 116 18.93 38.26 -13.56
N GLU A 117 18.05 39.21 -13.81
CA GLU A 117 17.02 39.66 -12.83
C GLU A 117 16.58 38.53 -11.93
N LEU A 118 16.70 38.73 -10.63
CA LEU A 118 16.55 37.76 -9.51
C LEU A 118 15.36 36.77 -9.60
N ASP A 119 15.20 36.10 -10.75
CA ASP A 119 14.18 35.09 -10.94
C ASP A 119 14.40 33.91 -10.02
N ILE A 120 13.35 33.49 -9.36
CA ILE A 120 13.36 32.32 -8.48
C ILE A 120 12.96 31.09 -9.31
N ILE A 121 13.87 30.14 -9.43
CA ILE A 121 13.60 28.83 -9.98
C ILE A 121 13.22 27.91 -8.83
N TYR A 122 12.16 27.15 -8.96
CA TYR A 122 11.75 26.19 -7.95
C TYR A 122 11.42 24.83 -8.57
N LYS A 123 11.74 23.78 -7.80
CA LYS A 123 11.37 22.40 -8.09
C LYS A 123 10.47 21.91 -6.96
N ILE A 124 9.36 21.29 -7.32
CA ILE A 124 8.40 20.80 -6.35
C ILE A 124 7.99 19.36 -6.67
N LYS A 125 7.92 18.53 -5.63
CA LYS A 125 7.50 17.13 -5.72
C LYS A 125 6.36 16.88 -4.76
N PHE A 126 5.31 16.30 -5.29
CA PHE A 126 4.11 15.95 -4.58
C PHE A 126 3.97 14.45 -4.43
N LEU A 127 3.47 14.01 -3.27
CA LEU A 127 3.11 12.63 -3.02
C LEU A 127 1.60 12.55 -2.77
N GLN A 128 0.92 11.65 -3.46
CA GLN A 128 -0.53 11.45 -3.31
C GLN A 128 -0.90 11.17 -1.87
N TYR A 129 -1.91 11.87 -1.36
CA TYR A 129 -2.47 11.62 -0.05
C TYR A 129 -3.70 10.73 -0.15
N ARG A 130 -3.64 9.55 0.49
CA ARG A 130 -4.80 8.68 0.69
C ARG A 130 -5.20 8.72 2.15
N SER A 131 -6.42 9.14 2.42
CA SER A 131 -6.96 9.14 3.79
C SER A 131 -7.13 7.70 4.26
N HIS A 132 -6.49 7.36 5.35
CA HIS A 132 -6.62 6.07 6.03
C HIS A 132 -7.45 6.24 7.31
N LYS A 133 -8.74 6.43 7.15
CA LYS A 133 -9.64 6.32 8.31
C LYS A 133 -9.83 4.85 8.61
N PRO A 134 -9.65 4.40 9.86
CA PRO A 134 -10.00 3.03 10.23
C PRO A 134 -11.49 2.82 9.90
N ARG A 135 -11.77 1.81 9.08
CA ARG A 135 -13.15 1.42 8.78
C ARG A 135 -13.73 0.80 10.05
N LYS A 136 -14.71 1.46 10.64
CA LYS A 136 -15.52 0.83 11.68
C LYS A 136 -16.30 -0.28 10.99
N VAL A 137 -15.88 -1.53 11.18
CA VAL A 137 -16.65 -2.70 10.74
C VAL A 137 -17.81 -2.84 11.73
N SER A 138 -19.03 -2.63 11.27
CA SER A 138 -20.21 -2.88 12.09
C SER A 138 -20.34 -4.38 12.35
N ILE A 139 -21.03 -4.77 13.41
CA ILE A 139 -21.28 -6.19 13.73
C ILE A 139 -21.98 -6.88 12.54
N LYS A 140 -22.89 -6.16 11.85
CA LYS A 140 -23.56 -6.64 10.62
C LYS A 140 -22.59 -6.90 9.46
N ASP A 141 -21.52 -6.09 9.32
CA ASP A 141 -20.50 -6.31 8.29
C ASP A 141 -19.61 -7.52 8.63
N LYS A 142 -19.42 -7.85 9.93
CA LYS A 142 -18.72 -9.07 10.36
C LYS A 142 -19.54 -10.31 10.05
N GLU A 143 -20.82 -10.32 10.38
CA GLU A 143 -21.73 -11.42 10.07
C GLU A 143 -21.84 -11.68 8.55
N ALA A 144 -21.89 -10.61 7.73
CA ALA A 144 -21.89 -10.73 6.28
C ALA A 144 -20.54 -11.22 5.71
N LEU A 145 -19.41 -10.92 6.35
CA LEU A 145 -18.08 -11.40 5.98
C LEU A 145 -17.87 -12.86 6.41
N GLU A 146 -18.41 -13.26 7.54
CA GLU A 146 -18.39 -14.63 8.02
C GLU A 146 -19.32 -15.51 7.16
N ALA A 147 -20.53 -15.05 6.85
CA ALA A 147 -21.45 -15.74 5.93
C ALA A 147 -20.85 -15.92 4.51
N LYS A 148 -20.10 -14.91 4.01
CA LYS A 148 -19.38 -15.05 2.72
C LYS A 148 -18.19 -16.01 2.79
N LYS A 149 -17.56 -16.16 3.94
CA LYS A 149 -16.49 -17.15 4.15
C LYS A 149 -17.07 -18.57 4.25
N GLU A 150 -18.23 -18.71 4.86
CA GLU A 150 -18.96 -19.98 4.93
C GLU A 150 -19.47 -20.41 3.54
N GLN A 151 -20.10 -19.51 2.79
CA GLN A 151 -20.54 -19.80 1.40
C GLN A 151 -19.38 -20.13 0.44
N LYS A 152 -18.18 -19.60 0.69
CA LYS A 152 -16.99 -19.94 -0.14
C LYS A 152 -16.39 -21.29 0.26
N LYS A 153 -16.67 -21.79 1.45
CA LYS A 153 -16.35 -23.17 1.86
C LYS A 153 -17.36 -24.19 1.29
N GLU A 154 -18.62 -23.79 1.19
CA GLU A 154 -19.71 -24.68 0.73
C GLU A 154 -19.68 -24.94 -0.78
N ASN A 155 -19.12 -24.04 -1.60
CA ASN A 155 -19.01 -24.21 -3.06
C ASN A 155 -17.79 -25.03 -3.53
N THR A 156 -17.02 -25.63 -2.62
CA THR A 156 -15.89 -26.52 -2.98
C THR A 156 -16.16 -27.99 -2.62
N GLU A 157 -17.29 -28.30 -2.00
CA GLU A 157 -17.66 -29.67 -1.62
C GLU A 157 -19.04 -30.06 -2.16
N GLU A 158 -19.15 -30.33 -3.46
CA GLU A 158 -20.25 -31.16 -3.96
C GLU A 158 -19.70 -32.47 -4.48
N ARG A 159 -19.45 -33.40 -3.52
CA ARG A 159 -19.49 -34.85 -3.78
C ARG A 159 -20.01 -35.56 -2.53
N THR A 160 -21.29 -35.86 -2.59
CA THR A 160 -22.07 -36.96 -1.93
C THR A 160 -21.77 -37.37 -0.49
N PRO A 161 -22.82 -37.46 0.35
CA PRO A 161 -22.71 -37.82 1.75
C PRO A 161 -22.65 -39.34 1.93
N THR A 162 -21.61 -39.84 2.55
CA THR A 162 -21.65 -41.13 3.23
C THR A 162 -21.49 -40.89 4.73
N THR A 163 -22.52 -41.24 5.43
CA THR A 163 -22.64 -41.14 6.89
C THR A 163 -21.75 -42.16 7.56
N GLU A 164 -20.64 -41.73 8.16
CA GLU A 164 -19.91 -42.48 9.17
C GLU A 164 -19.46 -41.55 10.29
N PRO A 165 -19.40 -41.97 11.56
CA PRO A 165 -19.07 -41.14 12.72
C PRO A 165 -17.60 -40.67 12.63
N PRO A 166 -17.23 -39.54 13.26
CA PRO A 166 -15.89 -38.94 13.12
C PRO A 166 -14.84 -39.90 13.68
N GLN A 167 -14.05 -40.49 12.79
CA GLN A 167 -12.86 -41.23 13.16
C GLN A 167 -11.78 -40.24 13.59
N GLN A 168 -11.45 -40.23 14.85
CA GLN A 168 -10.26 -39.55 15.35
C GLN A 168 -9.04 -40.18 14.69
N GLN A 169 -8.36 -39.41 13.85
CA GLN A 169 -7.10 -39.86 13.25
C GLN A 169 -6.00 -39.79 14.30
N SER A 170 -5.13 -40.80 14.37
CA SER A 170 -3.93 -40.77 15.21
C SER A 170 -2.68 -40.80 14.33
N HIS A 171 -1.61 -40.21 14.82
CA HIS A 171 -0.31 -40.23 14.18
C HIS A 171 0.78 -40.63 15.18
N THR A 172 1.55 -41.63 14.85
CA THR A 172 2.73 -42.04 15.63
C THR A 172 3.95 -41.26 15.13
N VAL A 173 4.58 -40.50 16.01
CA VAL A 173 5.75 -39.68 15.70
C VAL A 173 6.92 -40.55 15.26
N VAL A 174 7.51 -40.21 14.16
CA VAL A 174 8.72 -40.84 13.63
C VAL A 174 9.94 -39.87 13.74
N SER A 175 11.14 -40.40 13.58
CA SER A 175 12.34 -39.56 13.65
C SER A 175 12.32 -38.48 12.57
N GLY A 176 12.45 -37.22 12.96
CA GLY A 176 12.41 -36.07 12.07
C GLY A 176 11.05 -35.36 12.02
N ASP A 177 10.01 -35.91 12.65
CA ASP A 177 8.70 -35.23 12.73
C ASP A 177 8.77 -34.01 13.65
N THR A 178 7.97 -33.01 13.28
CA THR A 178 7.66 -31.84 14.11
C THR A 178 6.16 -31.65 14.15
N LEU A 179 5.62 -31.05 15.19
CA LEU A 179 4.17 -30.73 15.24
C LEU A 179 3.72 -29.88 14.07
N TRP A 180 4.59 -28.98 13.60
CA TRP A 180 4.35 -28.16 12.41
C TRP A 180 4.24 -29.01 11.14
N GLY A 181 5.18 -29.97 10.96
CA GLY A 181 5.19 -30.91 9.84
C GLY A 181 3.98 -31.83 9.84
N ILE A 182 3.57 -32.33 11.03
CA ILE A 182 2.37 -33.16 11.20
C ILE A 182 1.13 -32.34 10.86
N ALA A 183 1.01 -31.08 11.35
CA ALA A 183 -0.09 -30.19 11.01
C ALA A 183 -0.16 -29.89 9.52
N GLN A 184 0.99 -29.64 8.87
CA GLN A 184 1.06 -29.45 7.43
C GLN A 184 0.57 -30.67 6.65
N LYS A 185 0.88 -31.87 7.13
CA LYS A 185 0.46 -33.13 6.50
C LYS A 185 -1.04 -33.39 6.62
N PHE A 186 -1.62 -33.14 7.79
CA PHE A 186 -3.02 -33.50 8.08
C PHE A 186 -4.02 -32.36 7.79
N TYR A 187 -3.60 -31.11 7.97
CA TYR A 187 -4.48 -29.94 7.77
C TYR A 187 -4.12 -29.13 6.53
N GLY A 188 -2.98 -29.41 5.88
CA GLY A 188 -2.47 -28.56 4.80
C GLY A 188 -1.88 -27.24 5.26
N ASP A 189 -1.84 -26.97 6.57
CA ASP A 189 -1.34 -25.75 7.18
C ASP A 189 -0.57 -26.04 8.47
N GLY A 190 0.75 -25.84 8.43
CA GLY A 190 1.63 -26.08 9.58
C GLY A 190 1.37 -25.17 10.76
N SER A 191 0.77 -23.98 10.54
CA SER A 191 0.44 -23.05 11.62
C SER A 191 -0.64 -23.59 12.59
N LEU A 192 -1.38 -24.61 12.14
CA LEU A 192 -2.40 -25.30 12.95
C LEU A 192 -1.82 -26.35 13.92
N TYR A 193 -0.50 -26.42 14.06
CA TYR A 193 0.15 -27.33 15.05
C TYR A 193 -0.37 -27.13 16.47
N THR A 194 -0.85 -25.93 16.78
CA THR A 194 -1.44 -25.62 18.09
C THR A 194 -2.68 -26.47 18.40
N LYS A 195 -3.48 -26.85 17.40
CA LYS A 195 -4.62 -27.75 17.57
C LYS A 195 -4.18 -29.13 18.02
N ILE A 196 -3.11 -29.66 17.39
CA ILE A 196 -2.55 -30.96 17.77
C ILE A 196 -1.96 -30.90 19.19
N TYR A 197 -1.25 -29.82 19.51
CA TYR A 197 -0.70 -29.61 20.84
C TYR A 197 -1.79 -29.54 21.92
N GLU A 198 -2.82 -28.75 21.69
CA GLU A 198 -3.95 -28.60 22.62
C GLU A 198 -4.66 -29.94 22.89
N ALA A 199 -4.86 -30.75 21.84
CA ALA A 199 -5.51 -32.06 21.95
C ALA A 199 -4.64 -33.13 22.62
N ASN A 200 -3.32 -32.90 22.79
CA ASN A 200 -2.35 -33.86 23.34
C ASN A 200 -1.51 -33.27 24.48
N LYS A 201 -1.99 -32.26 25.19
CA LYS A 201 -1.28 -31.60 26.28
C LYS A 201 -0.86 -32.56 27.42
N ASP A 202 -1.57 -33.62 27.56
CA ASP A 202 -1.26 -34.70 28.51
C ASP A 202 0.00 -35.50 28.14
N LYS A 203 0.35 -35.48 26.85
CA LYS A 203 1.48 -36.24 26.29
C LYS A 203 2.65 -35.34 25.83
N ILE A 204 2.43 -34.05 25.67
CA ILE A 204 3.39 -33.08 25.16
C ILE A 204 3.59 -31.98 26.20
N SER A 205 4.76 -31.98 26.84
CA SER A 205 5.11 -30.92 27.81
C SER A 205 5.55 -29.61 27.12
N ASP A 206 6.21 -29.71 25.97
CA ASP A 206 6.69 -28.56 25.19
C ASP A 206 6.45 -28.83 23.68
N PRO A 207 5.76 -27.95 22.95
CA PRO A 207 5.44 -28.16 21.54
C PRO A 207 6.65 -28.23 20.62
N HIS A 208 7.84 -27.81 21.08
CA HIS A 208 9.09 -27.90 20.31
C HIS A 208 9.81 -29.24 20.51
N TRP A 209 9.39 -30.05 21.49
CA TRP A 209 10.05 -31.32 21.83
C TRP A 209 9.07 -32.48 21.78
N ILE A 210 9.05 -33.20 20.66
CA ILE A 210 8.33 -34.46 20.49
C ILE A 210 9.30 -35.56 20.18
N TYR A 211 8.99 -36.78 20.60
CA TYR A 211 9.89 -37.93 20.50
C TYR A 211 9.27 -39.04 19.66
N PRO A 212 10.09 -39.75 18.87
CA PRO A 212 9.65 -40.92 18.13
C PRO A 212 8.96 -41.95 19.03
N GLY A 213 7.82 -42.49 18.58
CA GLY A 213 7.03 -43.45 19.31
C GLY A 213 5.87 -42.82 20.10
N GLN A 214 5.79 -41.50 20.24
CA GLN A 214 4.60 -40.85 20.82
C GLN A 214 3.43 -40.94 19.85
N GLU A 215 2.23 -41.24 20.36
CA GLU A 215 1.02 -41.29 19.56
C GLU A 215 0.12 -40.08 19.86
N PHE A 216 -0.14 -39.26 18.85
CA PHE A 216 -0.95 -38.06 18.96
C PHE A 216 -2.30 -38.24 18.30
N VAL A 217 -3.32 -37.71 18.94
CA VAL A 217 -4.65 -37.54 18.37
C VAL A 217 -4.63 -36.31 17.46
N ILE A 218 -5.11 -36.49 16.24
CA ILE A 218 -5.23 -35.40 15.27
C ILE A 218 -6.71 -34.98 15.24
N PRO A 219 -7.10 -33.89 15.89
CA PRO A 219 -8.48 -33.42 15.87
C PRO A 219 -8.85 -32.94 14.45
N THR A 220 -10.03 -33.29 14.01
CA THR A 220 -10.59 -32.84 12.72
C THR A 220 -11.19 -31.45 12.81
#